data_2bec58d7fb75c678b3527ef7aaa0f4a3
#
_entry.id   2bec58d7fb75c678b3527ef7aaa0f4a3
#
_cell.length_a   1.000
_cell.length_b   1.000
_cell.length_c   1.000
_cell.angle_alpha   90.00
_cell.angle_beta   90.00
_cell.angle_gamma   90.00
#
_symmetry.space_group_name_H-M   'P 1'
#
loop_
_entity.id
_entity.type
_entity.pdbx_description
1 polymer ?
#
loop_
_entity_poly.entity_id
_entity_poly.type
_entity_poly.pdbx_seq_one_letter_code
_entity_poly.pdbx_strand_id
1 'polypeptide(L)'
;MSSAPVLVNEQLSGELQQPITALAWSCDGELLAIASGGGELALLDFRAGCEELLRGDRDQSLDAIGFSSDGQFLMAVGQAGELLLWELGGSGVRPLALAPLALGAGWLDAAAWQPRGLLLAVAAGRQVRLWDGASRRWCGQLLALPGAVQALAWSADGATLAASCNGEVALWQPQATPPLPPLRQPTASAGLALAFSPVGGLLAGGQLDRSLLLWPEAGQGKPWLFSGFPAKVRQLAWCDQPGRLAPPLAVASGESVVRWSQHDAGSRGWRPQPLRWHGSKVNALGFAPGSTLLASASSDGTVALWDGAGRLRQPLEGDGQGFNVLAWRPDGQHLVVGGDRGRWWLWPVAVPASEGRRRSGGGGFR
;
A
#
# COMPACT_ATOMS: atom_id res chain seq x y z
N MET A 1 30.52 9.68 21.36
CA MET A 1 29.41 8.95 20.72
C MET A 1 28.43 10.00 20.25
N SER A 2 28.36 10.27 18.94
CA SER A 2 27.36 11.20 18.39
C SER A 2 26.01 10.48 18.46
N SER A 3 25.09 10.97 19.30
CA SER A 3 23.72 10.45 19.35
C SER A 3 23.09 10.65 17.98
N ALA A 4 22.51 9.60 17.42
CA ALA A 4 21.74 9.73 16.19
C ALA A 4 20.62 10.78 16.41
N PRO A 5 20.34 11.67 15.45
CA PRO A 5 19.30 12.68 15.60
C PRO A 5 17.96 12.00 15.84
N VAL A 6 17.17 12.54 16.76
CA VAL A 6 15.79 12.12 16.99
C VAL A 6 14.98 12.46 15.74
N LEU A 7 14.24 11.49 15.20
CA LEU A 7 13.44 11.66 13.97
C LEU A 7 12.02 12.16 14.25
N VAL A 8 11.51 11.95 15.47
CA VAL A 8 10.11 12.29 15.84
C VAL A 8 10.11 13.16 17.09
N ASN A 9 9.42 14.31 17.04
CA ASN A 9 9.41 15.27 18.15
C ASN A 9 8.04 15.41 18.83
N GLU A 10 6.95 15.45 18.07
CA GLU A 10 5.57 15.60 18.56
C GLU A 10 4.66 14.57 17.89
N GLN A 11 3.52 14.30 18.54
CA GLN A 11 2.53 13.36 18.00
C GLN A 11 1.12 13.93 18.13
N LEU A 12 0.29 13.64 17.13
CA LEU A 12 -1.16 13.75 17.19
C LEU A 12 -1.73 12.34 17.31
N SER A 13 -2.81 12.16 18.05
CA SER A 13 -3.48 10.87 18.18
C SER A 13 -4.99 11.05 18.32
N GLY A 14 -5.73 10.01 17.97
CA GLY A 14 -7.17 9.90 18.14
C GLY A 14 -7.60 8.46 18.23
N GLU A 15 -8.91 8.22 18.29
CA GLU A 15 -9.43 6.85 18.36
C GLU A 15 -10.79 6.70 17.67
N LEU A 16 -11.02 5.50 17.14
CA LEU A 16 -12.31 4.95 16.76
C LEU A 16 -12.71 3.86 17.78
N GLN A 17 -13.93 3.37 17.72
CA GLN A 17 -14.40 2.39 18.71
C GLN A 17 -13.82 0.99 18.51
N GLN A 18 -13.43 0.66 17.27
CA GLN A 18 -12.98 -0.67 16.87
C GLN A 18 -11.57 -0.62 16.26
N PRO A 19 -10.83 -1.75 16.20
CA PRO A 19 -9.49 -1.80 15.62
C PRO A 19 -9.36 -1.08 14.28
N ILE A 20 -8.29 -0.33 14.11
CA ILE A 20 -8.01 0.32 12.82
C ILE A 20 -7.60 -0.73 11.79
N THR A 21 -8.29 -0.75 10.66
CA THR A 21 -8.09 -1.73 9.58
C THR A 21 -7.45 -1.13 8.34
N ALA A 22 -7.68 0.15 8.07
CA ALA A 22 -7.11 0.81 6.90
C ALA A 22 -6.88 2.31 7.14
N LEU A 23 -5.85 2.84 6.48
CA LEU A 23 -5.44 4.24 6.50
C LEU A 23 -5.12 4.69 5.07
N ALA A 24 -5.59 5.86 4.67
CA ALA A 24 -5.25 6.44 3.37
C ALA A 24 -5.10 7.96 3.44
N TRP A 25 -4.10 8.47 2.75
CA TRP A 25 -3.91 9.90 2.53
C TRP A 25 -4.43 10.30 1.15
N SER A 26 -4.99 11.51 1.04
CA SER A 26 -5.21 12.15 -0.25
C SER A 26 -3.88 12.46 -0.95
N CYS A 27 -3.90 12.60 -2.26
CA CYS A 27 -2.67 12.81 -3.06
C CYS A 27 -1.91 14.10 -2.70
N ASP A 28 -2.61 15.13 -2.20
CA ASP A 28 -2.04 16.39 -1.70
C ASP A 28 -1.62 16.33 -0.21
N GLY A 29 -1.97 15.23 0.49
CA GLY A 29 -1.68 15.03 1.90
C GLY A 29 -2.52 15.86 2.86
N GLU A 30 -3.57 16.51 2.40
CA GLU A 30 -4.41 17.36 3.24
C GLU A 30 -5.54 16.61 3.94
N LEU A 31 -5.95 15.47 3.39
CA LEU A 31 -6.97 14.61 3.97
C LEU A 31 -6.37 13.26 4.40
N LEU A 32 -6.79 12.79 5.58
CA LEU A 32 -6.51 11.45 6.07
C LEU A 32 -7.82 10.72 6.34
N ALA A 33 -8.03 9.61 5.66
CA ALA A 33 -9.13 8.69 5.93
C ALA A 33 -8.67 7.56 6.84
N ILE A 34 -9.49 7.23 7.85
CA ILE A 34 -9.22 6.20 8.86
C ILE A 34 -10.44 5.29 8.94
N ALA A 35 -10.25 3.99 8.72
CA ALA A 35 -11.32 3.00 8.79
C ALA A 35 -11.09 1.98 9.89
N SER A 36 -12.20 1.45 10.44
CA SER A 36 -12.17 0.47 11.52
C SER A 36 -12.83 -0.87 11.17
N GLY A 37 -12.54 -1.89 12.00
CA GLY A 37 -13.14 -3.21 11.95
C GLY A 37 -14.64 -3.23 12.28
N GLY A 38 -15.21 -2.18 12.87
CA GLY A 38 -16.64 -1.98 13.06
C GLY A 38 -17.32 -1.30 11.87
N GLY A 39 -16.54 -0.81 10.91
CA GLY A 39 -17.05 -0.14 9.73
C GLY A 39 -17.16 1.36 9.87
N GLU A 40 -16.57 1.94 10.90
CA GLU A 40 -16.46 3.40 11.01
C GLU A 40 -15.49 3.91 9.94
N LEU A 41 -15.78 5.10 9.42
CA LEU A 41 -14.90 5.83 8.52
C LEU A 41 -14.85 7.29 8.95
N ALA A 42 -13.70 7.71 9.46
CA ALA A 42 -13.40 9.10 9.79
C ALA A 42 -12.55 9.75 8.72
N LEU A 43 -12.77 11.02 8.48
CA LEU A 43 -11.99 11.88 7.59
C LEU A 43 -11.46 13.07 8.37
N LEU A 44 -10.14 13.19 8.43
CA LEU A 44 -9.46 14.35 9.02
C LEU A 44 -9.06 15.30 7.90
N ASP A 45 -9.47 16.55 8.02
CA ASP A 45 -9.06 17.65 7.11
C ASP A 45 -8.06 18.55 7.84
N PHE A 46 -6.80 18.48 7.42
CA PHE A 46 -5.71 19.27 8.03
C PHE A 46 -5.74 20.74 7.63
N ARG A 47 -6.40 21.13 6.53
CA ARG A 47 -6.62 22.54 6.15
C ARG A 47 -7.68 23.18 7.02
N ALA A 48 -8.80 22.48 7.19
CA ALA A 48 -9.90 22.98 8.01
C ALA A 48 -9.68 22.76 9.50
N GLY A 49 -8.75 21.86 9.89
CA GLY A 49 -8.49 21.49 11.26
C GLY A 49 -9.68 20.79 11.91
N CYS A 50 -10.41 19.99 11.14
CA CYS A 50 -11.60 19.28 11.59
C CYS A 50 -11.56 17.79 11.26
N GLU A 51 -12.38 17.04 12.00
CA GLU A 51 -12.65 15.63 11.79
C GLU A 51 -14.13 15.44 11.49
N GLU A 52 -14.46 14.64 10.48
CA GLU A 52 -15.82 14.27 10.11
C GLU A 52 -15.97 12.75 10.12
N LEU A 53 -16.97 12.24 10.82
CA LEU A 53 -17.32 10.83 10.79
C LEU A 53 -18.28 10.58 9.59
N LEU A 54 -17.72 10.05 8.50
CA LEU A 54 -18.48 9.79 7.27
C LEU A 54 -19.41 8.57 7.40
N ARG A 55 -19.03 7.61 8.24
CA ARG A 55 -19.81 6.39 8.51
C ARG A 55 -19.57 5.95 9.95
N GLY A 56 -20.63 5.74 10.71
CA GLY A 56 -20.56 5.15 12.04
C GLY A 56 -20.42 3.63 12.02
N ASP A 57 -20.29 3.04 13.22
CA ASP A 57 -20.21 1.59 13.42
C ASP A 57 -21.44 0.87 12.83
N ARG A 58 -21.21 -0.21 12.09
CA ARG A 58 -22.22 -1.07 11.47
C ARG A 58 -21.98 -2.55 11.74
N ASP A 59 -20.99 -2.87 12.59
CA ASP A 59 -20.54 -4.24 12.86
C ASP A 59 -20.11 -5.00 11.58
N GLN A 60 -19.57 -4.27 10.61
CA GLN A 60 -19.10 -4.78 9.32
C GLN A 60 -17.85 -4.04 8.90
N SER A 61 -16.69 -4.71 8.96
CA SER A 61 -15.39 -4.10 8.72
C SER A 61 -15.28 -3.37 7.38
N LEU A 62 -14.50 -2.30 7.37
CA LEU A 62 -13.93 -1.71 6.17
C LEU A 62 -12.45 -2.11 6.08
N ASP A 63 -12.08 -2.86 5.06
CA ASP A 63 -10.76 -3.50 4.97
C ASP A 63 -9.81 -2.80 4.00
N ALA A 64 -10.37 -2.07 3.04
CA ALA A 64 -9.61 -1.23 2.14
C ALA A 64 -10.31 0.11 1.89
N ILE A 65 -9.53 1.18 1.96
CA ILE A 65 -9.93 2.55 1.64
C ILE A 65 -8.90 3.20 0.73
N GLY A 66 -9.28 4.20 -0.03
CA GLY A 66 -8.33 4.92 -0.87
C GLY A 66 -8.92 6.11 -1.59
N PHE A 67 -8.09 7.11 -1.81
CA PHE A 67 -8.43 8.28 -2.60
C PHE A 67 -8.12 8.04 -4.08
N SER A 68 -8.95 8.63 -4.98
CA SER A 68 -8.62 8.72 -6.40
C SER A 68 -7.38 9.58 -6.63
N SER A 69 -6.71 9.38 -7.77
CA SER A 69 -5.46 10.08 -8.10
C SER A 69 -5.62 11.60 -8.20
N ASP A 70 -6.82 12.11 -8.48
CA ASP A 70 -7.17 13.53 -8.52
C ASP A 70 -7.72 14.07 -7.20
N GLY A 71 -7.87 13.19 -6.18
CA GLY A 71 -8.41 13.56 -4.87
C GLY A 71 -9.92 13.81 -4.83
N GLN A 72 -10.65 13.58 -5.93
CA GLN A 72 -12.10 13.86 -5.97
C GLN A 72 -12.97 12.79 -5.34
N PHE A 73 -12.45 11.57 -5.19
CA PHE A 73 -13.21 10.46 -4.64
C PHE A 73 -12.46 9.77 -3.51
N LEU A 74 -13.22 9.36 -2.49
CA LEU A 74 -12.80 8.40 -1.47
C LEU A 74 -13.61 7.12 -1.65
N MET A 75 -12.96 5.96 -1.69
CA MET A 75 -13.62 4.66 -1.72
C MET A 75 -13.39 3.90 -0.42
N ALA A 76 -14.36 3.04 -0.08
CA ALA A 76 -14.20 2.02 0.96
C ALA A 76 -14.89 0.74 0.53
N VAL A 77 -14.27 -0.40 0.86
CA VAL A 77 -14.79 -1.76 0.67
C VAL A 77 -14.49 -2.61 1.89
N GLY A 78 -15.25 -3.69 2.08
CA GLY A 78 -15.05 -4.59 3.21
C GLY A 78 -16.10 -5.69 3.30
N GLN A 79 -16.40 -6.10 4.51
CA GLN A 79 -17.23 -7.27 4.84
C GLN A 79 -18.67 -7.19 4.33
N ALA A 80 -19.23 -5.99 4.20
CA ALA A 80 -20.59 -5.80 3.70
C ALA A 80 -20.79 -6.23 2.23
N GLY A 81 -19.70 -6.42 1.47
CA GLY A 81 -19.78 -6.74 0.05
C GLY A 81 -20.23 -5.58 -0.82
N GLU A 82 -20.13 -4.37 -0.30
CA GLU A 82 -20.54 -3.13 -0.96
C GLU A 82 -19.32 -2.25 -1.26
N LEU A 83 -19.36 -1.58 -2.40
CA LEU A 83 -18.47 -0.46 -2.69
C LEU A 83 -19.13 0.82 -2.21
N LEU A 84 -18.50 1.48 -1.26
CA LEU A 84 -18.90 2.81 -0.80
C LEU A 84 -18.01 3.86 -1.48
N LEU A 85 -18.63 4.93 -1.98
CA LEU A 85 -17.91 6.05 -2.59
C LEU A 85 -18.42 7.37 -2.03
N TRP A 86 -17.50 8.28 -1.79
CA TRP A 86 -17.77 9.68 -1.46
C TRP A 86 -17.12 10.58 -2.49
N GLU A 87 -17.86 11.58 -2.93
CA GLU A 87 -17.35 12.69 -3.74
C GLU A 87 -16.86 13.78 -2.81
N LEU A 88 -15.61 14.21 -3.01
CA LEU A 88 -14.93 15.22 -2.22
C LEU A 88 -14.82 16.51 -3.03
N GLY A 89 -15.20 17.65 -2.46
CA GLY A 89 -14.98 18.95 -3.11
C GLY A 89 -16.12 19.96 -2.94
N GLY A 90 -15.82 21.20 -3.28
CA GLY A 90 -16.77 22.32 -3.30
C GLY A 90 -17.34 22.72 -1.95
N SER A 91 -18.40 22.09 -1.51
CA SER A 91 -19.14 22.40 -0.28
C SER A 91 -19.10 21.29 0.77
N GLY A 92 -18.13 20.36 0.70
CA GLY A 92 -17.99 19.25 1.67
C GLY A 92 -17.95 17.87 1.03
N VAL A 93 -18.06 16.84 1.86
CA VAL A 93 -18.04 15.44 1.47
C VAL A 93 -19.46 14.96 1.18
N ARG A 94 -19.66 14.29 0.05
CA ARG A 94 -20.98 13.75 -0.34
C ARG A 94 -20.88 12.28 -0.65
N PRO A 95 -21.72 11.43 -0.02
CA PRO A 95 -21.82 10.04 -0.44
C PRO A 95 -22.37 9.95 -1.88
N LEU A 96 -21.69 9.15 -2.71
CA LEU A 96 -22.12 8.91 -4.08
C LEU A 96 -23.02 7.67 -4.11
N ALA A 97 -24.28 7.86 -4.43
CA ALA A 97 -25.19 6.74 -4.61
C ALA A 97 -24.83 5.99 -5.91
N LEU A 98 -24.32 4.78 -5.75
CA LEU A 98 -24.07 3.88 -6.87
C LEU A 98 -25.32 3.06 -7.18
N ALA A 99 -25.58 2.82 -8.47
CA ALA A 99 -26.54 1.81 -8.86
C ALA A 99 -26.12 0.46 -8.26
N PRO A 100 -27.03 -0.29 -7.61
CA PRO A 100 -26.69 -1.59 -7.05
C PRO A 100 -26.11 -2.46 -8.16
N LEU A 101 -24.81 -2.74 -8.10
CA LEU A 101 -24.24 -3.79 -8.90
C LEU A 101 -24.31 -5.04 -8.05
N ALA A 102 -24.96 -6.08 -8.54
CA ALA A 102 -24.86 -7.40 -7.93
C ALA A 102 -23.42 -7.88 -8.10
N LEU A 103 -22.53 -7.46 -7.19
CA LEU A 103 -21.14 -7.90 -7.15
C LEU A 103 -21.03 -9.36 -6.70
N GLY A 104 -22.15 -9.99 -6.39
CA GLY A 104 -22.26 -11.29 -5.74
C GLY A 104 -22.25 -11.09 -4.22
N ALA A 105 -22.91 -11.95 -3.48
CA ALA A 105 -22.86 -11.91 -2.03
C ALA A 105 -21.44 -12.28 -1.58
N GLY A 106 -20.76 -11.42 -0.85
CA GLY A 106 -19.47 -11.74 -0.28
C GLY A 106 -18.61 -10.53 -0.01
N TRP A 107 -17.62 -10.77 0.76
CA TRP A 107 -16.59 -9.85 1.19
C TRP A 107 -15.84 -9.25 -0.02
N LEU A 108 -15.60 -7.95 -0.01
CA LEU A 108 -14.74 -7.25 -0.96
C LEU A 108 -13.38 -7.01 -0.29
N ASP A 109 -12.43 -7.89 -0.54
CA ASP A 109 -11.12 -7.88 0.13
C ASP A 109 -10.16 -6.86 -0.45
N ALA A 110 -10.32 -6.47 -1.71
CA ALA A 110 -9.37 -5.61 -2.39
C ALA A 110 -10.05 -4.66 -3.38
N ALA A 111 -9.61 -3.40 -3.32
CA ALA A 111 -9.91 -2.39 -4.32
C ALA A 111 -8.69 -1.47 -4.50
N ALA A 112 -8.50 -0.96 -5.71
CA ALA A 112 -7.35 -0.11 -6.01
C ALA A 112 -7.69 0.93 -7.07
N TRP A 113 -7.41 2.20 -6.78
CA TRP A 113 -7.46 3.27 -7.76
C TRP A 113 -6.28 3.21 -8.73
N GLN A 114 -6.54 3.51 -9.98
CA GLN A 114 -5.50 3.73 -10.99
C GLN A 114 -4.66 4.95 -10.60
N PRO A 115 -3.31 4.84 -10.55
CA PRO A 115 -2.47 5.92 -10.04
C PRO A 115 -2.37 7.14 -10.98
N ARG A 116 -2.67 6.94 -12.27
CA ARG A 116 -2.68 8.00 -13.29
C ARG A 116 -3.96 7.95 -14.12
N GLY A 117 -5.11 8.03 -13.46
CA GLY A 117 -6.42 7.95 -14.08
C GLY A 117 -7.50 7.80 -13.03
N LEU A 118 -8.73 7.58 -13.46
CA LEU A 118 -9.90 7.51 -12.60
C LEU A 118 -10.60 6.15 -12.62
N LEU A 119 -9.90 5.09 -13.04
CA LEU A 119 -10.45 3.75 -12.94
C LEU A 119 -10.23 3.20 -11.52
N LEU A 120 -11.29 2.72 -10.92
CA LEU A 120 -11.27 1.95 -9.68
C LEU A 120 -11.47 0.48 -10.00
N ALA A 121 -10.48 -0.35 -9.67
CA ALA A 121 -10.59 -1.80 -9.74
C ALA A 121 -11.13 -2.33 -8.42
N VAL A 122 -12.16 -3.17 -8.48
CA VAL A 122 -12.79 -3.79 -7.32
C VAL A 122 -12.82 -5.30 -7.51
N ALA A 123 -12.24 -6.03 -6.55
CA ALA A 123 -12.28 -7.48 -6.50
C ALA A 123 -13.60 -7.95 -5.89
N ALA A 124 -14.37 -8.73 -6.65
CA ALA A 124 -15.64 -9.31 -6.23
C ALA A 124 -15.63 -10.82 -6.49
N GLY A 125 -15.28 -11.61 -5.48
CA GLY A 125 -15.11 -13.05 -5.61
C GLY A 125 -14.04 -13.41 -6.66
N ARG A 126 -14.46 -14.03 -7.76
CA ARG A 126 -13.57 -14.45 -8.86
C ARG A 126 -13.43 -13.43 -9.98
N GLN A 127 -13.94 -12.22 -9.80
CA GLN A 127 -13.97 -11.19 -10.83
C GLN A 127 -13.34 -9.90 -10.34
N VAL A 128 -12.68 -9.20 -11.25
CA VAL A 128 -12.32 -7.80 -11.05
C VAL A 128 -13.22 -6.97 -11.96
N ARG A 129 -13.88 -5.99 -11.38
CA ARG A 129 -14.73 -5.02 -12.09
C ARG A 129 -14.12 -3.64 -12.01
N LEU A 130 -14.39 -2.83 -13.01
CA LEU A 130 -13.90 -1.45 -13.08
C LEU A 130 -15.05 -0.48 -12.98
N TRP A 131 -14.89 0.52 -12.12
CA TRP A 131 -15.72 1.70 -12.07
C TRP A 131 -14.92 2.89 -12.62
N ASP A 132 -15.53 3.66 -13.52
CA ASP A 132 -14.90 4.84 -14.14
C ASP A 132 -15.40 6.12 -13.44
N GLY A 133 -14.49 6.83 -12.77
CA GLY A 133 -14.77 8.07 -12.07
C GLY A 133 -15.15 9.22 -13.00
N ALA A 134 -14.65 9.25 -14.23
CA ALA A 134 -14.96 10.30 -15.19
C ALA A 134 -16.40 10.20 -15.67
N SER A 135 -16.87 9.02 -16.03
CA SER A 135 -18.27 8.77 -16.44
C SER A 135 -19.21 8.46 -15.27
N ARG A 136 -18.68 8.19 -14.07
CA ARG A 136 -19.40 7.76 -12.85
C ARG A 136 -20.22 6.49 -13.08
N ARG A 137 -19.68 5.54 -13.84
CA ARG A 137 -20.35 4.30 -14.23
C ARG A 137 -19.43 3.09 -14.12
N TRP A 138 -20.04 1.95 -13.95
CA TRP A 138 -19.33 0.69 -14.11
C TRP A 138 -18.98 0.44 -15.57
N CYS A 139 -17.73 0.03 -15.82
CA CYS A 139 -17.28 -0.42 -17.13
C CYS A 139 -17.94 -1.78 -17.45
N GLY A 140 -18.28 -2.00 -18.73
CA GLY A 140 -18.83 -3.27 -19.19
C GLY A 140 -17.81 -4.42 -19.19
N GLN A 141 -16.51 -4.12 -19.16
CA GLN A 141 -15.42 -5.09 -19.15
C GLN A 141 -15.19 -5.63 -17.74
N LEU A 142 -14.82 -6.89 -17.65
CA LEU A 142 -14.38 -7.53 -16.40
C LEU A 142 -13.22 -8.48 -16.65
N LEU A 143 -12.41 -8.70 -15.61
CA LEU A 143 -11.39 -9.73 -15.57
C LEU A 143 -11.88 -10.89 -14.71
N ALA A 144 -12.04 -12.08 -15.32
CA ALA A 144 -12.38 -13.30 -14.59
C ALA A 144 -11.10 -14.09 -14.26
N LEU A 145 -11.02 -14.59 -13.02
CA LEU A 145 -9.94 -15.46 -12.52
C LEU A 145 -10.48 -16.86 -12.15
N PRO A 146 -9.63 -17.88 -12.12
CA PRO A 146 -10.06 -19.25 -11.76
C PRO A 146 -10.40 -19.38 -10.26
N GLY A 147 -9.87 -18.51 -9.40
CA GLY A 147 -10.10 -18.47 -7.96
C GLY A 147 -10.50 -17.08 -7.46
N ALA A 148 -10.85 -16.99 -6.16
CA ALA A 148 -11.11 -15.70 -5.52
C ALA A 148 -9.88 -14.79 -5.61
N VAL A 149 -10.12 -13.52 -5.96
CA VAL A 149 -9.07 -12.50 -6.06
C VAL A 149 -8.57 -12.17 -4.65
N GLN A 150 -7.26 -12.23 -4.45
CA GLN A 150 -6.62 -11.99 -3.15
C GLN A 150 -5.89 -10.63 -3.08
N ALA A 151 -5.37 -10.16 -4.20
CA ALA A 151 -4.68 -8.87 -4.26
C ALA A 151 -4.80 -8.24 -5.63
N LEU A 152 -4.78 -6.91 -5.65
CA LEU A 152 -4.79 -6.06 -6.82
C LEU A 152 -3.64 -5.06 -6.77
N ALA A 153 -3.00 -4.80 -7.90
CA ALA A 153 -2.02 -3.73 -8.01
C ALA A 153 -2.05 -3.13 -9.42
N TRP A 154 -2.03 -1.81 -9.51
CA TRP A 154 -1.83 -1.08 -10.77
C TRP A 154 -0.34 -0.83 -10.99
N SER A 155 0.10 -0.90 -12.24
CA SER A 155 1.42 -0.41 -12.64
C SER A 155 1.52 1.11 -12.41
N ALA A 156 2.74 1.62 -12.21
CA ALA A 156 2.97 3.03 -11.89
C ALA A 156 2.48 4.02 -12.97
N ASP A 157 2.43 3.58 -14.23
CA ASP A 157 1.85 4.34 -15.35
C ASP A 157 0.32 4.22 -15.43
N GLY A 158 -0.28 3.32 -14.65
CA GLY A 158 -1.72 3.03 -14.68
C GLY A 158 -2.19 2.18 -15.86
N ALA A 159 -1.29 1.70 -16.73
CA ALA A 159 -1.67 0.98 -17.94
C ALA A 159 -2.06 -0.48 -17.68
N THR A 160 -1.44 -1.13 -16.68
CA THR A 160 -1.60 -2.54 -16.38
C THR A 160 -2.13 -2.76 -14.97
N LEU A 161 -3.19 -3.56 -14.83
CA LEU A 161 -3.69 -4.08 -13.57
C LEU A 161 -3.24 -5.52 -13.40
N ALA A 162 -2.56 -5.81 -12.28
CA ALA A 162 -2.28 -7.17 -11.84
C ALA A 162 -3.33 -7.62 -10.83
N ALA A 163 -3.82 -8.85 -10.96
CA ALA A 163 -4.74 -9.49 -10.03
C ALA A 163 -4.24 -10.89 -9.70
N SER A 164 -4.17 -11.25 -8.41
CA SER A 164 -3.77 -12.58 -7.98
C SER A 164 -4.92 -13.38 -7.41
N CYS A 165 -4.85 -14.69 -7.62
CA CYS A 165 -5.69 -15.67 -6.97
C CYS A 165 -4.86 -16.91 -6.60
N ASN A 166 -5.51 -18.00 -6.17
CA ASN A 166 -4.81 -19.27 -6.02
C ASN A 166 -4.44 -19.85 -7.39
N GLY A 167 -3.14 -20.07 -7.60
CA GLY A 167 -2.60 -20.69 -8.80
C GLY A 167 -2.33 -19.76 -9.98
N GLU A 168 -2.64 -18.44 -9.88
CA GLU A 168 -2.48 -17.53 -11.02
C GLU A 168 -2.30 -16.07 -10.60
N VAL A 169 -1.51 -15.35 -11.39
CA VAL A 169 -1.52 -13.89 -11.48
C VAL A 169 -1.91 -13.50 -12.90
N ALA A 170 -2.95 -12.69 -13.04
CA ALA A 170 -3.40 -12.16 -14.32
C ALA A 170 -2.97 -10.70 -14.47
N LEU A 171 -2.44 -10.34 -15.63
CA LEU A 171 -2.07 -8.99 -16.02
C LEU A 171 -3.05 -8.51 -17.10
N TRP A 172 -3.76 -7.43 -16.81
CA TRP A 172 -4.82 -6.92 -17.67
C TRP A 172 -4.57 -5.46 -18.03
N GLN A 173 -4.72 -5.12 -19.30
CA GLN A 173 -4.65 -3.76 -19.83
C GLN A 173 -6.05 -3.30 -20.26
N PRO A 174 -6.89 -2.81 -19.36
CA PRO A 174 -8.30 -2.56 -19.65
C PRO A 174 -8.55 -1.44 -20.66
N GLN A 175 -7.59 -0.54 -20.84
CA GLN A 175 -7.67 0.60 -21.78
C GLN A 175 -6.91 0.37 -23.08
N ALA A 176 -6.38 -0.85 -23.31
CA ALA A 176 -5.68 -1.17 -24.56
C ALA A 176 -6.62 -1.09 -25.78
N THR A 177 -6.12 -0.49 -26.86
CA THR A 177 -6.85 -0.36 -28.11
C THR A 177 -5.97 -0.87 -29.26
N PRO A 178 -6.30 -1.98 -29.91
CA PRO A 178 -7.46 -2.85 -29.64
C PRO A 178 -7.39 -3.56 -28.29
N PRO A 179 -8.52 -4.05 -27.72
CA PRO A 179 -8.52 -4.80 -26.48
C PRO A 179 -7.61 -6.02 -26.53
N LEU A 180 -6.78 -6.20 -25.50
CA LEU A 180 -5.86 -7.34 -25.38
C LEU A 180 -6.39 -8.35 -24.36
N PRO A 181 -6.24 -9.66 -24.62
CA PRO A 181 -6.52 -10.67 -23.62
C PRO A 181 -5.55 -10.50 -22.44
N PRO A 182 -5.99 -10.82 -21.20
CA PRO A 182 -5.11 -10.76 -20.05
C PRO A 182 -3.99 -11.80 -20.18
N LEU A 183 -2.75 -11.38 -19.89
CA LEU A 183 -1.62 -12.30 -19.75
C LEU A 183 -1.75 -13.04 -18.42
N ARG A 184 -1.66 -14.38 -18.47
CA ARG A 184 -1.81 -15.22 -17.30
C ARG A 184 -0.48 -15.87 -16.91
N GLN A 185 -0.07 -15.66 -15.68
CA GLN A 185 1.16 -16.21 -15.09
C GLN A 185 0.78 -17.26 -14.05
N PRO A 186 1.08 -18.54 -14.31
CA PRO A 186 0.79 -19.59 -13.33
C PRO A 186 1.68 -19.45 -12.10
N THR A 187 1.11 -19.72 -10.92
CA THR A 187 1.83 -19.71 -9.64
C THR A 187 1.59 -21.03 -8.91
N ALA A 188 2.57 -21.47 -8.10
CA ALA A 188 2.44 -22.70 -7.31
C ALA A 188 1.52 -22.54 -6.09
N SER A 189 1.25 -21.31 -5.67
CA SER A 189 0.51 -21.00 -4.45
C SER A 189 -0.37 -19.75 -4.62
N ALA A 190 -1.22 -19.48 -3.63
CA ALA A 190 -2.04 -18.28 -3.63
C ALA A 190 -1.18 -17.02 -3.44
N GLY A 191 -1.36 -16.06 -4.34
CA GLY A 191 -0.75 -14.73 -4.23
C GLY A 191 -1.52 -13.87 -3.24
N LEU A 192 -0.90 -13.52 -2.12
CA LEU A 192 -1.53 -12.76 -1.03
C LEU A 192 -1.27 -11.26 -1.08
N ALA A 193 -0.26 -10.86 -1.82
CA ALA A 193 0.12 -9.47 -2.02
C ALA A 193 0.72 -9.28 -3.40
N LEU A 194 0.44 -8.13 -4.01
CA LEU A 194 1.03 -7.70 -5.28
C LEU A 194 1.49 -6.25 -5.16
N ALA A 195 2.64 -5.93 -5.75
CA ALA A 195 3.12 -4.56 -5.83
C ALA A 195 4.00 -4.38 -7.08
N PHE A 196 3.64 -3.43 -7.94
CA PHE A 196 4.55 -2.97 -8.99
C PHE A 196 5.62 -2.06 -8.42
N SER A 197 6.82 -2.17 -8.93
CA SER A 197 7.86 -1.19 -8.63
C SER A 197 7.51 0.17 -9.24
N PRO A 198 7.78 1.28 -8.55
CA PRO A 198 7.51 2.63 -9.07
C PRO A 198 8.34 2.94 -10.32
N VAL A 199 9.51 2.31 -10.44
CA VAL A 199 10.40 2.37 -11.60
C VAL A 199 11.04 0.99 -11.83
N GLY A 200 11.61 0.75 -13.01
CA GLY A 200 12.36 -0.48 -13.30
C GLY A 200 11.52 -1.68 -13.76
N GLY A 201 10.20 -1.51 -13.90
CA GLY A 201 9.34 -2.51 -14.56
C GLY A 201 9.32 -3.87 -13.88
N LEU A 202 9.24 -3.92 -12.54
CA LEU A 202 9.15 -5.15 -11.77
C LEU A 202 7.77 -5.30 -11.12
N LEU A 203 7.27 -6.54 -11.05
CA LEU A 203 6.10 -6.91 -10.25
C LEU A 203 6.54 -7.88 -9.15
N ALA A 204 6.26 -7.55 -7.89
CA ALA A 204 6.47 -8.45 -6.76
C ALA A 204 5.16 -9.09 -6.33
N GLY A 205 5.20 -10.39 -6.01
CA GLY A 205 4.05 -11.14 -5.50
C GLY A 205 4.43 -11.99 -4.28
N GLY A 206 3.85 -11.65 -3.13
CA GLY A 206 3.98 -12.42 -1.89
C GLY A 206 3.03 -13.61 -1.87
N GLN A 207 3.50 -14.78 -1.46
CA GLN A 207 2.78 -16.03 -1.58
C GLN A 207 2.40 -16.64 -0.22
N LEU A 208 1.37 -17.48 -0.21
CA LEU A 208 0.91 -18.25 0.95
C LEU A 208 1.94 -19.29 1.40
N ASP A 209 2.68 -19.90 0.46
CA ASP A 209 3.69 -20.93 0.70
C ASP A 209 5.04 -20.39 1.22
N ARG A 210 5.07 -19.15 1.70
CA ARG A 210 6.26 -18.50 2.25
C ARG A 210 7.32 -18.23 1.19
N SER A 211 6.89 -17.92 -0.02
CA SER A 211 7.76 -17.48 -1.11
C SER A 211 7.43 -16.07 -1.60
N LEU A 212 8.36 -15.48 -2.32
CA LEU A 212 8.22 -14.24 -3.05
C LEU A 212 8.54 -14.52 -4.52
N LEU A 213 7.63 -14.13 -5.40
CA LEU A 213 7.85 -14.11 -6.84
C LEU A 213 8.16 -12.68 -7.28
N LEU A 214 9.14 -12.55 -8.15
CA LEU A 214 9.51 -11.27 -8.73
C LEU A 214 9.59 -11.41 -10.24
N TRP A 215 8.65 -10.78 -10.94
CA TRP A 215 8.59 -10.79 -12.40
C TRP A 215 9.26 -9.55 -12.97
N PRO A 216 10.23 -9.69 -13.90
CA PRO A 216 10.72 -8.60 -14.72
C PRO A 216 9.71 -8.19 -15.79
N GLU A 217 10.01 -7.13 -16.54
CA GLU A 217 9.23 -6.66 -17.69
C GLU A 217 7.76 -6.37 -17.33
N ALA A 218 7.56 -5.68 -16.19
CA ALA A 218 6.23 -5.33 -15.67
C ALA A 218 5.28 -6.54 -15.53
N GLY A 219 5.84 -7.71 -15.16
CA GLY A 219 5.08 -8.91 -14.96
C GLY A 219 5.05 -9.87 -16.17
N GLN A 220 5.62 -9.49 -17.31
CA GLN A 220 5.57 -10.32 -18.53
C GLN A 220 6.70 -11.36 -18.59
N GLY A 221 7.83 -11.08 -17.97
CA GLY A 221 8.96 -12.00 -17.95
C GLY A 221 8.77 -13.21 -17.03
N LYS A 222 9.65 -14.21 -17.14
CA LYS A 222 9.66 -15.37 -16.24
C LYS A 222 9.99 -14.94 -14.80
N PRO A 223 9.19 -15.36 -13.80
CA PRO A 223 9.41 -14.93 -12.43
C PRO A 223 10.68 -15.53 -11.82
N TRP A 224 11.32 -14.76 -10.97
CA TRP A 224 12.37 -15.22 -10.05
C TRP A 224 11.72 -15.61 -8.74
N LEU A 225 12.06 -16.80 -8.24
CA LEU A 225 11.54 -17.32 -6.98
C LEU A 225 12.56 -17.08 -5.86
N PHE A 226 12.08 -16.47 -4.78
CA PHE A 226 12.80 -16.32 -3.53
C PHE A 226 12.05 -17.04 -2.41
N SER A 227 12.75 -17.86 -1.65
CA SER A 227 12.22 -18.70 -0.58
C SER A 227 13.01 -18.55 0.72
N GLY A 228 12.55 -19.24 1.78
CA GLY A 228 13.21 -19.18 3.09
C GLY A 228 12.59 -18.17 4.04
N PHE A 229 11.42 -17.64 3.72
CA PHE A 229 10.66 -16.81 4.64
C PHE A 229 10.03 -17.64 5.78
N PRO A 230 10.02 -17.14 7.03
CA PRO A 230 9.50 -17.90 8.17
C PRO A 230 7.98 -18.12 8.12
N ALA A 231 7.23 -17.22 7.51
CA ALA A 231 5.77 -17.25 7.38
C ALA A 231 5.33 -16.79 5.99
N LYS A 232 4.02 -16.85 5.73
CA LYS A 232 3.41 -16.31 4.51
C LYS A 232 3.77 -14.85 4.30
N VAL A 233 3.95 -14.44 3.03
CA VAL A 233 4.32 -13.08 2.64
C VAL A 233 3.04 -12.30 2.28
N ARG A 234 2.67 -11.34 3.13
CA ARG A 234 1.46 -10.52 2.96
C ARG A 234 1.75 -9.04 2.76
N GLN A 235 2.94 -8.59 3.11
CA GLN A 235 3.29 -7.17 3.05
C GLN A 235 4.53 -6.98 2.19
N LEU A 236 4.39 -6.09 1.22
CA LEU A 236 5.42 -5.70 0.26
C LEU A 236 5.44 -4.18 0.16
N ALA A 237 6.61 -3.58 0.17
CA ALA A 237 6.77 -2.16 -0.12
C ALA A 237 8.00 -1.93 -0.99
N TRP A 238 7.80 -1.22 -2.07
CA TRP A 238 8.89 -0.71 -2.91
C TRP A 238 9.33 0.65 -2.42
N CYS A 239 10.63 0.87 -2.40
CA CYS A 239 11.19 2.22 -2.30
C CYS A 239 10.94 2.97 -3.61
N ASP A 240 10.54 4.23 -3.56
CA ASP A 240 10.38 5.06 -4.76
C ASP A 240 11.71 5.67 -5.24
N GLN A 241 12.75 5.62 -4.40
CA GLN A 241 14.11 6.01 -4.79
C GLN A 241 14.75 4.92 -5.65
N PRO A 242 15.38 5.30 -6.76
CA PRO A 242 16.07 4.33 -7.60
C PRO A 242 17.23 3.69 -6.82
N GLY A 243 17.33 2.35 -6.89
CA GLY A 243 18.52 1.62 -6.49
C GLY A 243 19.55 1.61 -7.62
N ARG A 244 20.63 0.81 -7.45
CA ARG A 244 21.67 0.67 -8.47
C ARG A 244 21.13 0.18 -9.82
N LEU A 245 20.26 -0.83 -9.81
CA LEU A 245 19.63 -1.42 -10.99
C LEU A 245 18.09 -1.41 -10.87
N ALA A 246 17.58 -1.64 -9.67
CA ALA A 246 16.17 -1.60 -9.34
C ALA A 246 15.95 -0.96 -7.96
N PRO A 247 14.74 -0.44 -7.67
CA PRO A 247 14.40 0.06 -6.35
C PRO A 247 14.53 -1.04 -5.28
N PRO A 248 14.92 -0.70 -4.04
CA PRO A 248 14.83 -1.65 -2.93
C PRO A 248 13.39 -2.11 -2.68
N LEU A 249 13.24 -3.39 -2.32
CA LEU A 249 11.98 -4.01 -1.93
C LEU A 249 12.06 -4.44 -0.46
N ALA A 250 11.11 -4.02 0.35
CA ALA A 250 10.92 -4.54 1.71
C ALA A 250 9.79 -5.58 1.74
N VAL A 251 10.00 -6.65 2.49
CA VAL A 251 9.09 -7.79 2.61
C VAL A 251 8.92 -8.12 4.08
N ALA A 252 7.68 -8.22 4.57
CA ALA A 252 7.41 -8.71 5.91
C ALA A 252 6.88 -10.15 5.88
N SER A 253 7.40 -10.99 6.77
CA SER A 253 7.02 -12.37 6.93
C SER A 253 7.18 -12.81 8.41
N GLY A 254 6.05 -13.02 9.10
CA GLY A 254 6.06 -13.21 10.55
C GLY A 254 6.59 -11.98 11.27
N GLU A 255 7.54 -12.16 12.16
CA GLU A 255 8.25 -11.09 12.89
C GLU A 255 9.42 -10.47 12.10
N SER A 256 9.74 -11.03 10.93
CA SER A 256 10.89 -10.65 10.16
C SER A 256 10.54 -9.65 9.08
N VAL A 257 11.39 -8.64 8.93
CA VAL A 257 11.43 -7.76 7.75
C VAL A 257 12.72 -8.06 6.99
N VAL A 258 12.61 -8.23 5.68
CA VAL A 258 13.77 -8.44 4.81
C VAL A 258 13.77 -7.36 3.74
N ARG A 259 14.84 -6.58 3.68
CA ARG A 259 15.08 -5.62 2.61
C ARG A 259 15.89 -6.28 1.52
N TRP A 260 15.42 -6.18 0.29
CA TRP A 260 16.09 -6.68 -0.90
C TRP A 260 16.63 -5.53 -1.72
N SER A 261 17.88 -5.64 -2.15
CA SER A 261 18.52 -4.69 -3.06
C SER A 261 19.21 -5.42 -4.19
N GLN A 262 19.08 -4.90 -5.40
CA GLN A 262 19.70 -5.50 -6.58
C GLN A 262 21.09 -4.91 -6.80
N HIS A 263 22.11 -5.75 -6.82
CA HIS A 263 23.53 -5.39 -7.02
C HIS A 263 24.01 -5.74 -8.43
N ASP A 264 23.51 -6.84 -8.99
CA ASP A 264 23.82 -7.34 -10.34
C ASP A 264 22.52 -7.68 -11.07
N ALA A 265 22.58 -7.79 -12.40
CA ALA A 265 21.40 -8.12 -13.21
C ALA A 265 20.89 -9.54 -12.92
N GLY A 266 19.59 -9.75 -13.10
CA GLY A 266 18.91 -11.01 -12.92
C GLY A 266 18.66 -11.41 -11.47
N SER A 267 18.17 -12.62 -11.26
CA SER A 267 17.74 -13.11 -9.94
C SER A 267 18.89 -13.24 -8.94
N ARG A 268 20.09 -13.58 -9.40
CA ARG A 268 21.27 -13.77 -8.53
C ARG A 268 21.86 -12.44 -8.03
N GLY A 269 21.47 -11.33 -8.66
CA GLY A 269 21.91 -9.99 -8.25
C GLY A 269 21.17 -9.44 -7.03
N TRP A 270 20.07 -10.04 -6.61
CA TRP A 270 19.32 -9.63 -5.45
C TRP A 270 19.93 -10.13 -4.15
N ARG A 271 20.17 -9.22 -3.22
CA ARG A 271 20.75 -9.50 -1.91
C ARG A 271 19.74 -9.22 -0.80
N PRO A 272 19.43 -10.21 0.06
CA PRO A 272 18.59 -9.99 1.23
C PRO A 272 19.39 -9.37 2.36
N GLN A 273 18.78 -8.44 3.07
CA GLN A 273 19.23 -7.86 4.31
C GLN A 273 18.14 -8.02 5.37
N PRO A 274 18.28 -8.96 6.30
CA PRO A 274 17.32 -9.08 7.40
C PRO A 274 17.41 -7.88 8.35
N LEU A 275 16.25 -7.30 8.68
CA LEU A 275 16.07 -6.23 9.64
C LEU A 275 15.43 -6.84 10.89
N ARG A 276 16.18 -6.93 11.98
CA ARG A 276 15.75 -7.64 13.20
C ARG A 276 15.51 -6.66 14.32
N TRP A 277 14.28 -6.59 14.78
CA TRP A 277 13.85 -5.77 15.92
C TRP A 277 12.58 -6.31 16.55
N HIS A 278 11.54 -6.57 15.75
CA HIS A 278 10.23 -6.93 16.24
C HIS A 278 10.21 -8.29 16.94
N GLY A 279 9.49 -8.36 18.07
CA GLY A 279 9.26 -9.57 18.83
C GLY A 279 7.95 -10.28 18.47
N SER A 280 7.15 -9.72 17.54
CA SER A 280 5.89 -10.27 17.09
C SER A 280 5.66 -9.97 15.61
N LYS A 281 4.49 -10.40 15.09
CA LYS A 281 4.15 -10.28 13.67
C LYS A 281 4.20 -8.83 13.20
N VAL A 282 4.90 -8.58 12.08
CA VAL A 282 4.86 -7.33 11.34
C VAL A 282 3.60 -7.31 10.47
N ASN A 283 2.71 -6.36 10.74
CA ASN A 283 1.43 -6.23 10.05
C ASN A 283 1.46 -5.25 8.90
N ALA A 284 2.31 -4.23 8.96
CA ALA A 284 2.43 -3.23 7.92
C ALA A 284 3.87 -2.75 7.76
N LEU A 285 4.22 -2.34 6.54
CA LEU A 285 5.50 -1.70 6.23
C LEU A 285 5.34 -0.73 5.06
N GLY A 286 6.19 0.30 5.01
CA GLY A 286 6.16 1.29 3.95
C GLY A 286 7.42 2.17 3.96
N PHE A 287 7.94 2.49 2.77
CA PHE A 287 8.98 3.49 2.65
C PHE A 287 8.38 4.90 2.68
N ALA A 288 9.08 5.83 3.33
CA ALA A 288 8.73 7.24 3.25
C ALA A 288 8.90 7.73 1.80
N PRO A 289 7.89 8.41 1.23
CA PRO A 289 7.98 8.99 -0.11
C PRO A 289 9.22 9.87 -0.26
N GLY A 290 9.91 9.74 -1.38
CA GLY A 290 11.14 10.48 -1.67
C GLY A 290 12.35 10.07 -0.83
N SER A 291 12.31 8.94 -0.10
CA SER A 291 13.36 8.52 0.82
C SER A 291 13.60 7.01 0.82
N THR A 292 14.76 6.61 1.36
CA THR A 292 15.07 5.22 1.67
C THR A 292 14.71 4.82 3.11
N LEU A 293 14.08 5.72 3.87
CA LEU A 293 13.62 5.45 5.22
C LEU A 293 12.42 4.50 5.17
N LEU A 294 12.51 3.38 5.86
CA LEU A 294 11.46 2.38 5.94
C LEU A 294 10.83 2.39 7.34
N ALA A 295 9.50 2.33 7.41
CA ALA A 295 8.78 2.04 8.64
C ALA A 295 8.22 0.62 8.61
N SER A 296 8.23 -0.07 9.75
CA SER A 296 7.56 -1.36 9.96
C SER A 296 6.79 -1.34 11.27
N ALA A 297 5.51 -1.73 11.23
CA ALA A 297 4.60 -1.73 12.37
C ALA A 297 4.23 -3.17 12.75
N SER A 298 4.21 -3.47 14.05
CA SER A 298 4.08 -4.83 14.56
C SER A 298 3.03 -4.98 15.66
N SER A 299 2.53 -6.20 15.81
CA SER A 299 1.68 -6.60 16.93
C SER A 299 2.39 -6.54 18.29
N ASP A 300 3.70 -6.28 18.34
CA ASP A 300 4.43 -6.04 19.59
C ASP A 300 4.23 -4.63 20.16
N GLY A 301 3.43 -3.78 19.52
CA GLY A 301 3.13 -2.41 19.95
C GLY A 301 4.20 -1.40 19.56
N THR A 302 5.12 -1.77 18.68
CA THR A 302 6.20 -0.88 18.22
C THR A 302 6.16 -0.62 16.72
N VAL A 303 6.69 0.53 16.31
CA VAL A 303 7.03 0.86 14.93
C VAL A 303 8.54 1.07 14.86
N ALA A 304 9.21 0.37 13.99
CA ALA A 304 10.65 0.54 13.78
C ALA A 304 10.92 1.38 12.53
N LEU A 305 11.77 2.40 12.69
CA LEU A 305 12.27 3.24 11.58
C LEU A 305 13.68 2.80 11.20
N TRP A 306 13.86 2.45 9.91
CA TRP A 306 15.11 1.89 9.36
C TRP A 306 15.71 2.83 8.32
N ASP A 307 17.00 3.10 8.43
CA ASP A 307 17.72 3.91 7.43
C ASP A 307 17.99 3.16 6.11
N GLY A 308 18.51 3.89 5.12
CA GLY A 308 18.89 3.33 3.83
C GLY A 308 19.97 2.24 3.89
N ALA A 309 20.68 2.11 4.99
CA ALA A 309 21.64 1.02 5.25
C ALA A 309 21.02 -0.16 6.01
N GLY A 310 19.72 -0.09 6.35
CA GLY A 310 19.01 -1.13 7.11
C GLY A 310 19.33 -1.14 8.60
N ARG A 311 19.81 -0.04 9.16
CA ARG A 311 20.06 0.11 10.60
C ARG A 311 18.82 0.71 11.26
N LEU A 312 18.45 0.18 12.43
CA LEU A 312 17.41 0.79 13.25
C LEU A 312 17.83 2.22 13.65
N ARG A 313 16.99 3.18 13.30
CA ARG A 313 17.22 4.59 13.64
C ARG A 313 16.46 4.97 14.89
N GLN A 314 15.21 4.58 14.96
CA GLN A 314 14.33 4.92 16.08
C GLN A 314 13.18 3.92 16.17
N PRO A 315 12.93 3.32 17.34
CA PRO A 315 11.65 2.71 17.63
C PRO A 315 10.65 3.81 18.05
N LEU A 316 9.39 3.63 17.66
CA LEU A 316 8.26 4.45 18.13
C LEU A 316 7.31 3.51 18.89
N GLU A 317 6.82 3.97 20.02
CA GLU A 317 5.93 3.21 20.88
C GLU A 317 4.58 3.92 20.98
N GLY A 318 3.50 3.16 20.95
CA GLY A 318 2.15 3.62 21.23
C GLY A 318 1.80 3.41 22.69
N ASP A 319 0.59 2.90 22.92
CA ASP A 319 0.06 2.59 24.25
C ASP A 319 0.32 1.12 24.68
N GLY A 320 1.24 0.44 24.02
CA GLY A 320 1.59 -0.97 24.27
C GLY A 320 0.63 -1.96 23.62
N GLN A 321 -0.28 -1.50 22.75
CA GLN A 321 -1.14 -2.35 21.93
C GLN A 321 -0.57 -2.54 20.53
N GLY A 322 -0.93 -3.66 19.88
CA GLY A 322 -0.44 -3.98 18.55
C GLY A 322 -0.84 -2.95 17.47
N PHE A 323 0.04 -2.76 16.51
CA PHE A 323 -0.24 -1.96 15.32
C PHE A 323 -0.61 -2.86 14.14
N ASN A 324 -1.65 -2.46 13.39
CA ASN A 324 -2.20 -3.20 12.26
C ASN A 324 -1.81 -2.61 10.91
N VAL A 325 -1.81 -1.30 10.82
CA VAL A 325 -1.66 -0.56 9.56
C VAL A 325 -0.77 0.66 9.76
N LEU A 326 -0.12 1.09 8.68
CA LEU A 326 0.60 2.35 8.61
C LEU A 326 0.43 3.00 7.23
N ALA A 327 0.54 4.31 7.18
CA ALA A 327 0.59 5.06 5.93
C ALA A 327 1.48 6.31 6.08
N TRP A 328 2.36 6.52 5.11
CA TRP A 328 3.11 7.75 5.01
C TRP A 328 2.28 8.82 4.30
N ARG A 329 2.35 10.04 4.80
CA ARG A 329 1.85 11.22 4.08
C ARG A 329 2.65 11.39 2.79
N PRO A 330 2.07 11.87 1.68
CA PRO A 330 2.78 12.06 0.41
C PRO A 330 4.02 12.96 0.48
N ASP A 331 4.10 13.86 1.47
CA ASP A 331 5.28 14.69 1.72
C ASP A 331 6.49 13.91 2.27
N GLY A 332 6.27 12.65 2.69
CA GLY A 332 7.27 11.80 3.34
C GLY A 332 7.66 12.23 4.75
N GLN A 333 7.03 13.28 5.32
CA GLN A 333 7.42 13.85 6.61
C GLN A 333 6.49 13.46 7.77
N HIS A 334 5.40 12.73 7.48
CA HIS A 334 4.46 12.29 8.49
C HIS A 334 4.13 10.81 8.30
N LEU A 335 4.12 10.09 9.40
CA LEU A 335 3.74 8.68 9.48
C LEU A 335 2.50 8.54 10.35
N VAL A 336 1.42 7.99 9.80
CA VAL A 336 0.26 7.58 10.58
C VAL A 336 0.27 6.06 10.76
N VAL A 337 -0.13 5.61 11.94
CA VAL A 337 -0.30 4.20 12.27
C VAL A 337 -1.61 3.98 13.01
N GLY A 338 -2.21 2.82 12.82
CA GLY A 338 -3.44 2.41 13.50
C GLY A 338 -3.28 1.08 14.22
N GLY A 339 -3.91 0.96 15.39
CA GLY A 339 -3.75 -0.15 16.31
C GLY A 339 -5.01 -0.97 16.59
N ASP A 340 -4.83 -2.02 17.42
CA ASP A 340 -5.84 -3.04 17.74
C ASP A 340 -7.03 -2.53 18.56
N ARG A 341 -6.89 -1.37 19.24
CA ARG A 341 -7.96 -0.79 20.07
C ARG A 341 -8.59 0.47 19.49
N GLY A 342 -8.51 0.64 18.17
CA GLY A 342 -9.07 1.81 17.51
C GLY A 342 -8.20 3.06 17.62
N ARG A 343 -7.11 3.02 18.36
CA ARG A 343 -6.21 4.16 18.46
C ARG A 343 -5.35 4.30 17.22
N TRP A 344 -5.09 5.55 16.86
CA TRP A 344 -4.17 5.93 15.81
C TRP A 344 -3.24 7.05 16.26
N TRP A 345 -2.03 7.08 15.70
CA TRP A 345 -1.00 8.07 15.98
C TRP A 345 -0.47 8.64 14.68
N LEU A 346 -0.25 9.93 14.66
CA LEU A 346 0.43 10.65 13.58
C LEU A 346 1.71 11.24 14.13
N TRP A 347 2.84 10.85 13.60
CA TRP A 347 4.15 11.35 13.97
C TRP A 347 4.76 12.16 12.84
N PRO A 348 5.23 13.42 13.11
CA PRO A 348 6.13 14.12 12.21
C PRO A 348 7.49 13.42 12.23
N VAL A 349 8.03 13.06 11.07
CA VAL A 349 9.29 12.32 10.93
C VAL A 349 10.28 13.15 10.13
N ALA A 350 11.42 13.50 10.75
CA ALA A 350 12.51 14.15 10.05
C ALA A 350 13.21 13.16 9.12
N VAL A 351 12.89 13.18 7.85
CA VAL A 351 13.52 12.32 6.84
C VAL A 351 14.91 12.87 6.54
N PRO A 352 16.01 12.08 6.72
CA PRO A 352 17.33 12.52 6.35
C PRO A 352 17.40 12.92 4.87
N ALA A 353 17.92 14.10 4.56
CA ALA A 353 18.15 14.51 3.18
C ALA A 353 18.98 13.42 2.48
N SER A 354 18.51 12.95 1.32
CA SER A 354 19.21 11.93 0.54
C SER A 354 20.65 12.42 0.27
N GLU A 355 21.67 11.59 0.55
CA GLU A 355 23.09 11.85 0.28
C GLU A 355 23.42 12.01 -1.23
N GLY A 356 22.45 12.41 -2.06
CA GLY A 356 22.52 12.45 -3.53
C GLY A 356 22.59 13.81 -4.22
N ARG A 357 22.59 14.94 -3.49
CA ARG A 357 22.87 16.24 -4.09
C ARG A 357 24.14 16.87 -3.55
N ARG A 358 25.29 16.33 -3.89
CA ARG A 358 26.51 17.15 -3.96
C ARG A 358 26.28 18.18 -5.07
N ARG A 359 25.99 19.41 -4.68
CA ARG A 359 26.07 20.56 -5.58
C ARG A 359 27.49 20.52 -6.17
N SER A 360 27.62 20.35 -7.47
CA SER A 360 28.81 20.70 -8.21
C SER A 360 28.97 22.21 -8.04
N GLY A 361 29.78 22.59 -7.06
CA GLY A 361 30.24 23.96 -6.90
C GLY A 361 31.01 24.31 -8.16
N GLY A 362 30.50 25.25 -8.92
CA GLY A 362 31.19 25.86 -10.02
C GLY A 362 32.44 26.56 -9.54
N GLY A 363 33.60 25.94 -9.78
CA GLY A 363 34.88 26.62 -9.70
C GLY A 363 34.99 27.57 -10.89
N GLY A 364 34.79 28.87 -10.64
CA GLY A 364 35.16 29.87 -11.61
C GLY A 364 36.66 29.90 -11.75
N PHE A 365 37.14 29.71 -12.96
CA PHE A 365 38.49 30.10 -13.35
C PHE A 365 38.46 31.56 -13.84
N ARG A 366 39.40 32.32 -13.30
CA ARG A 366 39.85 33.59 -13.87
C ARG A 366 40.68 33.36 -15.12
#